data_0f460e2a3f40589da05c9cab620414e3
#
_entry.id   0f460e2a3f40589da05c9cab620414e3
#
_cell.length_a   1.000
_cell.length_b   1.000
_cell.length_c   1.000
_cell.angle_alpha   90.00
_cell.angle_beta   90.00
_cell.angle_gamma   90.00
#
_symmetry.space_group_name_H-M   'P 1'
#
loop_
_entity.id
_entity.type
_entity.pdbx_description
1 polymer ?
#
loop_
_entity_poly.entity_id
_entity_poly.type
_entity_poly.pdbx_seq_one_letter_code
_entity_poly.pdbx_strand_id
1 'polypeptide(L)'
;MDMHSKREMRKNKKMNEDTKSLPSTSINWYPGHMAKTKNEVKKIMPLIDVVFELIDARIPYSSKMRDVDDIIKNKFRVLVMTKKDLCDISVTNKWINYYENLGYKVVLTNLSSGDDYKDVLNATSEVINKINDIRKEKGLKPKEIKALVMGVPNVGKSTFINKLAHKKVASTGNKPGVTKSNTWLKTKYNMVILDTPGVLWPKMDDKLVAYNLAATGAIRLEVLPINDVAYHILDCLNKYYPNKLKERYGLDKLTDDTLSDYDIIKNKLNIKGEASFNIISKTIIDDVRMEYIKGITLDRNDN
;
A
#
# COMPACT_ATOMS: atom_id res chain seq x y z
N MET A 1 2.78 -17.59 28.91
CA MET A 1 2.46 -18.51 27.80
C MET A 1 2.96 -19.88 28.20
N ASP A 2 2.07 -20.86 28.20
CA ASP A 2 2.41 -22.23 28.47
C ASP A 2 3.38 -22.78 27.43
N MET A 3 4.31 -23.66 27.86
CA MET A 3 5.26 -24.37 26.98
C MET A 3 4.57 -25.10 25.82
N HIS A 4 3.31 -25.46 25.96
CA HIS A 4 2.50 -26.09 24.91
C HIS A 4 2.23 -25.16 23.74
N SER A 5 1.85 -23.92 24.00
CA SER A 5 1.61 -22.91 22.94
C SER A 5 2.90 -22.49 22.21
N LYS A 6 4.05 -22.45 22.93
CA LYS A 6 5.37 -22.24 22.28
C LYS A 6 5.77 -23.43 21.39
N ARG A 7 5.45 -24.67 21.83
CA ARG A 7 5.67 -25.89 21.03
C ARG A 7 4.78 -25.94 19.80
N GLU A 8 3.51 -25.55 19.91
CA GLU A 8 2.61 -25.49 18.74
C GLU A 8 3.05 -24.44 17.73
N MET A 9 3.47 -23.25 18.17
CA MET A 9 4.01 -22.26 17.26
C MET A 9 5.31 -22.68 16.59
N ARG A 10 6.24 -23.33 17.33
CA ARG A 10 7.47 -23.90 16.76
C ARG A 10 7.18 -25.08 15.83
N LYS A 11 6.18 -25.91 16.12
CA LYS A 11 5.69 -26.96 15.23
C LYS A 11 5.09 -26.37 13.95
N ASN A 12 4.27 -25.33 14.08
CA ASN A 12 3.67 -24.65 12.94
C ASN A 12 4.72 -23.92 12.07
N LYS A 13 5.79 -23.37 12.69
CA LYS A 13 6.93 -22.81 11.95
C LYS A 13 7.70 -23.91 11.19
N LYS A 14 8.01 -25.05 11.85
CA LYS A 14 8.68 -26.18 11.22
C LYS A 14 7.84 -26.85 10.13
N MET A 15 6.53 -27.00 10.33
CA MET A 15 5.61 -27.49 9.31
C MET A 15 5.52 -26.57 8.09
N ASN A 16 5.70 -25.25 8.27
CA ASN A 16 5.75 -24.28 7.17
C ASN A 16 7.09 -24.33 6.40
N GLU A 17 8.17 -24.81 7.00
CA GLU A 17 9.46 -25.01 6.33
C GLU A 17 9.53 -26.37 5.58
N ASP A 18 8.80 -27.41 6.07
CA ASP A 18 8.85 -28.78 5.51
C ASP A 18 7.70 -29.11 4.54
N THR A 19 6.70 -28.25 4.37
CA THR A 19 5.60 -28.53 3.45
C THR A 19 5.86 -27.99 2.05
N LYS A 20 6.40 -28.83 1.20
CA LYS A 20 6.00 -28.89 -0.21
C LYS A 20 4.47 -29.05 -0.25
N SER A 21 3.77 -28.03 -0.78
CA SER A 21 2.31 -27.96 -0.95
C SER A 21 1.47 -27.98 0.34
N LEU A 22 1.38 -26.83 1.01
CA LEU A 22 0.18 -26.52 1.77
C LEU A 22 -1.01 -26.49 0.78
N PRO A 23 -2.21 -27.01 1.18
CA PRO A 23 -3.41 -26.75 0.41
C PRO A 23 -3.48 -25.23 0.24
N SER A 24 -3.66 -24.79 -1.00
CA SER A 24 -3.83 -23.40 -1.35
C SER A 24 -5.12 -22.92 -0.68
N THR A 25 -5.06 -22.53 0.58
CA THR A 25 -6.02 -21.61 1.13
C THR A 25 -5.72 -20.29 0.42
N SER A 26 -6.17 -20.21 -0.84
CA SER A 26 -6.32 -18.95 -1.52
C SER A 26 -7.12 -18.10 -0.54
N ILE A 27 -6.50 -17.06 0.00
CA ILE A 27 -7.20 -16.04 0.76
C ILE A 27 -8.10 -15.38 -0.26
N ASN A 28 -9.27 -16.00 -0.44
CA ASN A 28 -10.22 -15.64 -1.50
C ASN A 28 -11.00 -14.41 -1.04
N TRP A 29 -10.25 -13.31 -0.85
CA TRP A 29 -10.81 -12.01 -0.53
C TRP A 29 -11.18 -11.27 -1.81
N TYR A 30 -12.13 -11.86 -2.54
CA TYR A 30 -12.70 -11.30 -3.76
C TYR A 30 -14.18 -11.00 -3.54
N PRO A 31 -14.52 -9.86 -2.93
CA PRO A 31 -15.91 -9.44 -2.89
C PRO A 31 -16.40 -9.23 -4.33
N GLY A 32 -17.59 -9.71 -4.65
CA GLY A 32 -18.15 -9.61 -6.02
C GLY A 32 -18.18 -8.18 -6.59
N HIS A 33 -18.16 -7.15 -5.71
CA HIS A 33 -18.05 -5.76 -6.13
C HIS A 33 -16.69 -5.41 -6.75
N MET A 34 -15.60 -6.14 -6.44
CA MET A 34 -14.28 -5.89 -7.05
C MET A 34 -14.23 -6.34 -8.51
N ALA A 35 -14.78 -7.52 -8.81
CA ALA A 35 -14.93 -7.97 -10.21
C ALA A 35 -15.76 -6.98 -11.02
N LYS A 36 -16.83 -6.48 -10.43
CA LYS A 36 -17.68 -5.44 -11.02
C LYS A 36 -16.86 -4.19 -11.32
N THR A 37 -16.07 -3.71 -10.36
CA THR A 37 -15.26 -2.50 -10.54
C THR A 37 -14.18 -2.71 -11.61
N LYS A 38 -13.53 -3.88 -11.67
CA LYS A 38 -12.58 -4.22 -12.76
C LYS A 38 -13.23 -4.10 -14.13
N ASN A 39 -14.43 -4.61 -14.27
CA ASN A 39 -15.20 -4.52 -15.51
C ASN A 39 -15.62 -3.07 -15.82
N GLU A 40 -15.96 -2.28 -14.80
CA GLU A 40 -16.25 -0.85 -14.96
C GLU A 40 -15.01 -0.08 -15.42
N VAL A 41 -13.85 -0.31 -14.81
CA VAL A 41 -12.58 0.29 -15.25
C VAL A 41 -12.28 -0.08 -16.70
N LYS A 42 -12.45 -1.34 -17.09
CA LYS A 42 -12.28 -1.78 -18.48
C LYS A 42 -13.16 -0.98 -19.45
N LYS A 43 -14.43 -0.74 -19.09
CA LYS A 43 -15.38 0.00 -19.93
C LYS A 43 -15.02 1.47 -20.11
N ILE A 44 -14.49 2.10 -19.07
CA ILE A 44 -14.14 3.54 -19.11
C ILE A 44 -12.74 3.79 -19.66
N MET A 45 -11.87 2.79 -19.69
CA MET A 45 -10.47 2.94 -20.12
C MET A 45 -10.30 3.56 -21.52
N PRO A 46 -11.15 3.31 -22.52
CA PRO A 46 -11.05 4.00 -23.81
C PRO A 46 -11.17 5.52 -23.71
N LEU A 47 -11.85 6.04 -22.69
CA LEU A 47 -12.04 7.47 -22.47
C LEU A 47 -10.89 8.13 -21.71
N ILE A 48 -10.02 7.34 -21.07
CA ILE A 48 -8.94 7.80 -20.21
C ILE A 48 -7.69 8.13 -21.04
N ASP A 49 -7.06 9.25 -20.73
CA ASP A 49 -5.79 9.68 -21.34
C ASP A 49 -4.59 9.35 -20.46
N VAL A 50 -4.73 9.52 -19.13
CA VAL A 50 -3.67 9.27 -18.14
C VAL A 50 -4.20 8.52 -16.93
N VAL A 51 -3.38 7.63 -16.37
CA VAL A 51 -3.68 6.91 -15.14
C VAL A 51 -2.67 7.30 -14.07
N PHE A 52 -3.18 7.80 -12.94
CA PHE A 52 -2.42 7.95 -11.70
C PHE A 52 -2.63 6.71 -10.85
N GLU A 53 -1.61 5.88 -10.75
CA GLU A 53 -1.62 4.72 -9.89
C GLU A 53 -0.92 5.07 -8.57
N LEU A 54 -1.69 5.09 -7.47
CA LEU A 54 -1.18 5.39 -6.15
C LEU A 54 -0.78 4.11 -5.43
N ILE A 55 0.44 4.10 -4.91
CA ILE A 55 0.99 3.04 -4.08
C ILE A 55 1.55 3.61 -2.76
N ASP A 56 1.59 2.79 -1.73
CA ASP A 56 2.15 3.18 -0.41
C ASP A 56 3.67 2.96 -0.42
N ALA A 57 4.44 4.00 -0.15
CA ALA A 57 5.91 3.94 -0.17
C ALA A 57 6.52 2.98 0.85
N ARG A 58 5.75 2.58 1.89
CA ARG A 58 6.16 1.55 2.85
C ARG A 58 6.06 0.13 2.30
N ILE A 59 5.23 -0.07 1.26
CA ILE A 59 4.95 -1.35 0.63
C ILE A 59 4.80 -1.20 -0.89
N PRO A 60 5.85 -0.73 -1.59
CA PRO A 60 5.77 -0.36 -3.00
C PRO A 60 5.37 -1.51 -3.92
N TYR A 61 5.85 -2.72 -3.64
CA TYR A 61 5.51 -3.93 -4.40
C TYR A 61 4.12 -4.45 -4.04
N SER A 62 3.84 -4.55 -2.75
CA SER A 62 2.59 -5.13 -2.24
C SER A 62 1.36 -4.28 -2.57
N SER A 63 1.51 -2.95 -2.62
CA SER A 63 0.41 -2.03 -2.96
C SER A 63 0.24 -1.77 -4.47
N LYS A 64 1.15 -2.27 -5.32
CA LYS A 64 1.06 -2.16 -6.77
C LYS A 64 -0.02 -3.09 -7.34
N MET A 65 -0.90 -2.55 -8.17
CA MET A 65 -2.00 -3.30 -8.78
C MET A 65 -1.56 -3.96 -10.10
N ARG A 66 -0.84 -5.07 -10.02
CA ARG A 66 -0.28 -5.78 -11.18
C ARG A 66 -1.34 -6.28 -12.18
N ASP A 67 -2.50 -6.71 -11.70
CA ASP A 67 -3.58 -7.25 -12.53
C ASP A 67 -4.25 -6.26 -13.49
N VAL A 68 -3.97 -4.97 -13.33
CA VAL A 68 -4.50 -3.92 -14.22
C VAL A 68 -3.51 -3.52 -15.30
N ASP A 69 -2.27 -3.98 -15.24
CA ASP A 69 -1.25 -3.59 -16.18
C ASP A 69 -1.68 -3.86 -17.64
N ASP A 70 -2.35 -4.98 -17.91
CA ASP A 70 -2.93 -5.29 -19.22
C ASP A 70 -4.04 -4.34 -19.66
N ILE A 71 -4.82 -3.81 -18.69
CA ILE A 71 -5.94 -2.92 -18.97
C ILE A 71 -5.44 -1.52 -19.34
N ILE A 72 -4.34 -1.09 -18.72
CA ILE A 72 -3.84 0.29 -18.82
C ILE A 72 -2.54 0.43 -19.62
N LYS A 73 -2.01 -0.67 -20.19
CA LYS A 73 -0.70 -0.73 -20.86
C LYS A 73 -0.47 0.33 -21.94
N ASN A 74 -1.52 0.78 -22.62
CA ASN A 74 -1.45 1.75 -23.71
C ASN A 74 -1.77 3.19 -23.27
N LYS A 75 -1.78 3.46 -21.96
CA LYS A 75 -2.09 4.77 -21.39
C LYS A 75 -0.83 5.40 -20.78
N PHE A 76 -0.78 6.73 -20.79
CA PHE A 76 0.20 7.42 -19.96
C PHE A 76 -0.04 7.06 -18.51
N ARG A 77 1.02 6.71 -17.80
CA ARG A 77 0.94 6.27 -16.41
C ARG A 77 1.93 7.04 -15.54
N VAL A 78 1.42 7.56 -14.43
CA VAL A 78 2.23 8.12 -13.36
C VAL A 78 2.04 7.25 -12.12
N LEU A 79 3.13 6.68 -11.62
CA LEU A 79 3.15 5.93 -10.38
C LEU A 79 3.44 6.90 -9.24
N VAL A 80 2.47 7.11 -8.36
CA VAL A 80 2.57 8.05 -7.24
C VAL A 80 2.78 7.25 -5.96
N MET A 81 4.01 7.26 -5.44
CA MET A 81 4.35 6.67 -4.14
C MET A 81 4.01 7.67 -3.05
N THR A 82 2.97 7.38 -2.29
CA THR A 82 2.48 8.23 -1.20
C THR A 82 3.15 7.88 0.13
N LYS A 83 2.94 8.69 1.17
CA LYS A 83 3.44 8.47 2.53
C LYS A 83 4.97 8.42 2.62
N LYS A 84 5.64 9.30 1.89
CA LYS A 84 7.09 9.50 1.91
C LYS A 84 7.63 9.70 3.33
N ASP A 85 6.89 10.36 4.19
CA ASP A 85 7.21 10.65 5.58
C ASP A 85 7.23 9.41 6.50
N LEU A 86 6.68 8.29 6.04
CA LEU A 86 6.57 7.05 6.80
C LEU A 86 7.52 5.96 6.32
N CYS A 87 8.08 6.08 5.10
CA CYS A 87 8.92 5.05 4.51
C CYS A 87 10.41 5.21 4.84
N ASP A 88 11.16 4.13 4.65
CA ASP A 88 12.62 4.16 4.56
C ASP A 88 13.01 4.65 3.16
N ILE A 89 13.54 5.87 3.09
CA ILE A 89 13.88 6.52 1.81
C ILE A 89 14.94 5.72 1.04
N SER A 90 15.90 5.12 1.73
CA SER A 90 16.99 4.38 1.08
C SER A 90 16.48 3.13 0.36
N VAL A 91 15.58 2.39 1.00
CA VAL A 91 14.92 1.21 0.43
C VAL A 91 13.91 1.60 -0.64
N THR A 92 13.14 2.66 -0.39
CA THR A 92 12.13 3.13 -1.34
C THR A 92 12.75 3.66 -2.63
N ASN A 93 13.95 4.28 -2.58
CA ASN A 93 14.68 4.71 -3.78
C ASN A 93 15.08 3.53 -4.68
N LYS A 94 15.37 2.35 -4.12
CA LYS A 94 15.60 1.14 -4.94
C LYS A 94 14.34 0.75 -5.72
N TRP A 95 13.15 0.89 -5.11
CA TRP A 95 11.87 0.65 -5.77
C TRP A 95 11.55 1.71 -6.81
N ILE A 96 11.90 2.97 -6.59
CA ILE A 96 11.77 4.04 -7.60
C ILE A 96 12.57 3.65 -8.83
N ASN A 97 13.86 3.35 -8.66
CA ASN A 97 14.75 2.95 -9.77
C ASN A 97 14.21 1.69 -10.48
N TYR A 98 13.71 0.71 -9.73
CA TYR A 98 13.11 -0.49 -10.31
C TYR A 98 11.93 -0.14 -11.25
N TYR A 99 10.99 0.70 -10.79
CA TYR A 99 9.84 1.06 -11.61
C TYR A 99 10.21 2.01 -12.76
N GLU A 100 11.17 2.89 -12.59
CA GLU A 100 11.67 3.75 -13.67
C GLU A 100 12.34 2.93 -14.78
N ASN A 101 13.10 1.90 -14.42
CA ASN A 101 13.68 0.95 -15.38
C ASN A 101 12.60 0.14 -16.14
N LEU A 102 11.43 -0.03 -15.57
CA LEU A 102 10.25 -0.60 -16.24
C LEU A 102 9.47 0.42 -17.08
N GLY A 103 9.96 1.67 -17.18
CA GLY A 103 9.37 2.73 -17.99
C GLY A 103 8.24 3.52 -17.33
N TYR A 104 8.06 3.41 -16.00
CA TYR A 104 7.10 4.24 -15.28
C TYR A 104 7.66 5.63 -15.01
N LYS A 105 6.81 6.66 -15.07
CA LYS A 105 7.10 7.95 -14.42
C LYS A 105 6.74 7.79 -12.94
N VAL A 106 7.74 7.90 -12.08
CA VAL A 106 7.55 7.72 -10.62
C VAL A 106 7.64 9.06 -9.89
N VAL A 107 6.76 9.28 -8.91
CA VAL A 107 6.79 10.44 -8.03
C VAL A 107 6.64 9.97 -6.59
N LEU A 108 7.60 10.28 -5.73
CA LEU A 108 7.54 10.03 -4.28
C LEU A 108 7.06 11.29 -3.56
N THR A 109 5.99 11.20 -2.79
CA THR A 109 5.34 12.38 -2.19
C THR A 109 4.76 12.10 -0.80
N ASN A 110 4.79 13.13 0.05
CA ASN A 110 3.91 13.23 1.20
C ASN A 110 2.70 14.12 0.83
N LEU A 111 1.53 13.52 0.69
CA LEU A 111 0.31 14.26 0.36
C LEU A 111 -0.14 15.21 1.48
N SER A 112 0.37 15.11 2.68
CA SER A 112 0.08 16.03 3.79
C SER A 112 0.97 17.28 3.75
N SER A 113 2.15 17.21 3.13
CA SER A 113 3.07 18.33 2.93
C SER A 113 2.69 19.16 1.69
N GLY A 114 2.84 20.47 1.79
CA GLY A 114 2.61 21.40 0.65
C GLY A 114 3.75 21.33 -0.39
N ASP A 115 4.98 21.13 0.04
CA ASP A 115 6.16 21.20 -0.83
C ASP A 115 6.34 19.93 -1.68
N ASP A 116 6.15 18.75 -1.10
CA ASP A 116 6.26 17.49 -1.82
C ASP A 116 5.22 17.33 -2.94
N TYR A 117 4.13 18.12 -2.88
CA TYR A 117 3.09 18.08 -3.89
C TYR A 117 3.49 18.78 -5.20
N LYS A 118 4.50 19.64 -5.20
CA LYS A 118 5.01 20.29 -6.41
C LYS A 118 5.50 19.27 -7.44
N ASP A 119 6.14 18.19 -7.00
CA ASP A 119 6.64 17.14 -7.87
C ASP A 119 5.49 16.40 -8.59
N VAL A 120 4.38 16.21 -7.89
CA VAL A 120 3.16 15.66 -8.50
C VAL A 120 2.60 16.59 -9.55
N LEU A 121 2.58 17.91 -9.30
CA LEU A 121 2.10 18.90 -10.24
C LEU A 121 3.00 18.98 -11.49
N ASN A 122 4.32 18.95 -11.30
CA ASN A 122 5.30 18.95 -12.38
C ASN A 122 5.11 17.72 -13.27
N ALA A 123 5.06 16.51 -12.67
CA ALA A 123 4.83 15.29 -13.42
C ALA A 123 3.48 15.29 -14.15
N THR A 124 2.43 15.84 -13.53
CA THR A 124 1.12 16.01 -14.16
C THR A 124 1.20 16.93 -15.36
N SER A 125 1.84 18.08 -15.22
CA SER A 125 2.02 19.05 -16.31
C SER A 125 2.85 18.48 -17.48
N GLU A 126 3.93 17.78 -17.19
CA GLU A 126 4.74 17.07 -18.19
C GLU A 126 3.90 16.11 -19.04
N VAL A 127 3.07 15.29 -18.38
CA VAL A 127 2.21 14.32 -19.07
C VAL A 127 1.14 15.00 -19.92
N ILE A 128 0.51 16.06 -19.39
CA ILE A 128 -0.49 16.86 -20.14
C ILE A 128 0.15 17.47 -21.40
N ASN A 129 1.32 18.09 -21.27
CA ASN A 129 2.05 18.68 -22.38
C ASN A 129 2.38 17.62 -23.43
N LYS A 130 2.96 16.48 -23.01
CA LYS A 130 3.28 15.36 -23.92
C LYS A 130 2.06 14.85 -24.69
N ILE A 131 0.91 14.73 -24.06
CA ILE A 131 -0.34 14.32 -24.72
C ILE A 131 -0.76 15.38 -25.75
N ASN A 132 -0.69 16.67 -25.40
CA ASN A 132 -1.08 17.74 -26.28
C ASN A 132 -0.11 17.92 -27.46
N ASP A 133 1.21 17.70 -27.28
CA ASP A 133 2.21 17.72 -28.35
C ASP A 133 1.93 16.59 -29.35
N ILE A 134 1.69 15.37 -28.92
CA ILE A 134 1.30 14.25 -29.80
C ILE A 134 0.00 14.58 -30.58
N ARG A 135 -0.95 15.27 -29.94
CA ARG A 135 -2.18 15.70 -30.62
C ARG A 135 -1.89 16.75 -31.69
N LYS A 136 -1.03 17.73 -31.37
CA LYS A 136 -0.60 18.80 -32.30
C LYS A 136 0.10 18.23 -33.53
N GLU A 137 0.99 17.26 -33.35
CA GLU A 137 1.65 16.52 -34.44
C GLU A 137 0.64 15.85 -35.39
N LYS A 138 -0.51 15.41 -34.85
CA LYS A 138 -1.63 14.84 -35.61
C LYS A 138 -2.61 15.88 -36.15
N GLY A 139 -2.30 17.19 -36.09
CA GLY A 139 -3.19 18.26 -36.50
C GLY A 139 -4.43 18.47 -35.63
N LEU A 140 -4.44 17.93 -34.42
CA LEU A 140 -5.58 17.99 -33.51
C LEU A 140 -5.38 19.11 -32.46
N LYS A 141 -6.46 19.80 -32.11
CA LYS A 141 -6.44 20.83 -31.03
C LYS A 141 -6.20 20.19 -29.66
N PRO A 142 -5.58 20.94 -28.72
CA PRO A 142 -5.52 20.55 -27.33
C PRO A 142 -6.92 20.23 -26.77
N LYS A 143 -7.00 19.27 -25.87
CA LYS A 143 -8.26 18.88 -25.23
C LYS A 143 -8.14 18.85 -23.71
N GLU A 144 -9.27 18.85 -23.02
CA GLU A 144 -9.34 18.53 -21.61
C GLU A 144 -8.92 17.05 -21.39
N ILE A 145 -7.94 16.84 -20.53
CA ILE A 145 -7.36 15.51 -20.27
C ILE A 145 -8.22 14.76 -19.27
N LYS A 146 -8.56 13.52 -19.59
CA LYS A 146 -9.32 12.63 -18.73
C LYS A 146 -8.37 11.70 -17.96
N ALA A 147 -8.31 11.89 -16.65
CA ALA A 147 -7.46 11.13 -15.74
C ALA A 147 -8.26 10.12 -14.91
N LEU A 148 -7.68 8.94 -14.72
CA LEU A 148 -8.15 7.95 -13.77
C LEU A 148 -7.19 7.90 -12.58
N VAL A 149 -7.74 7.94 -11.35
CA VAL A 149 -6.95 7.73 -10.13
C VAL A 149 -7.33 6.37 -9.54
N MET A 150 -6.34 5.52 -9.36
CA MET A 150 -6.53 4.18 -8.83
C MET A 150 -5.45 3.82 -7.80
N GLY A 151 -5.70 2.79 -6.99
CA GLY A 151 -4.78 2.34 -5.94
C GLY A 151 -5.53 1.58 -4.85
N VAL A 152 -4.79 0.89 -4.00
CA VAL A 152 -5.34 0.13 -2.88
C VAL A 152 -6.10 1.05 -1.88
N PRO A 153 -6.99 0.53 -1.05
CA PRO A 153 -7.60 1.31 0.03
C PRO A 153 -6.56 1.99 0.92
N ASN A 154 -6.91 3.14 1.49
CA ASN A 154 -6.09 3.92 2.43
C ASN A 154 -4.72 4.39 1.91
N VAL A 155 -4.45 4.28 0.61
CA VAL A 155 -3.21 4.76 -0.03
C VAL A 155 -3.16 6.29 -0.19
N GLY A 156 -4.27 7.00 0.03
CA GLY A 156 -4.35 8.46 -0.08
C GLY A 156 -5.04 8.98 -1.35
N LYS A 157 -5.82 8.16 -2.08
CA LYS A 157 -6.52 8.58 -3.31
C LYS A 157 -7.37 9.82 -3.14
N SER A 158 -8.26 9.84 -2.15
CA SER A 158 -9.15 10.99 -1.92
C SER A 158 -8.35 12.25 -1.55
N THR A 159 -7.26 12.11 -0.80
CA THR A 159 -6.35 13.22 -0.49
C THR A 159 -5.68 13.75 -1.75
N PHE A 160 -5.19 12.88 -2.62
CA PHE A 160 -4.59 13.24 -3.90
C PHE A 160 -5.58 13.97 -4.81
N ILE A 161 -6.80 13.42 -4.96
CA ILE A 161 -7.86 14.02 -5.77
C ILE A 161 -8.26 15.41 -5.23
N ASN A 162 -8.44 15.54 -3.91
CA ASN A 162 -8.80 16.82 -3.29
C ASN A 162 -7.72 17.89 -3.49
N LYS A 163 -6.44 17.50 -3.47
CA LYS A 163 -5.34 18.42 -3.77
C LYS A 163 -5.35 18.87 -5.23
N LEU A 164 -5.55 17.97 -6.18
CA LEU A 164 -5.65 18.31 -7.61
C LEU A 164 -6.90 19.17 -7.92
N ALA A 165 -8.01 18.87 -7.28
CA ALA A 165 -9.26 19.65 -7.44
C ALA A 165 -9.24 20.98 -6.68
N HIS A 166 -8.30 21.20 -5.76
CA HIS A 166 -8.27 22.32 -4.80
C HIS A 166 -9.57 22.54 -4.04
N LYS A 167 -10.37 21.49 -3.88
CA LYS A 167 -11.63 21.48 -3.14
C LYS A 167 -11.75 20.13 -2.43
N LYS A 168 -12.48 20.14 -1.33
CA LYS A 168 -12.86 18.90 -0.63
C LYS A 168 -14.06 18.27 -1.35
N VAL A 169 -13.79 17.62 -2.49
CA VAL A 169 -14.82 17.00 -3.35
C VAL A 169 -14.90 15.49 -3.18
N ALA A 170 -13.79 14.85 -2.82
CA ALA A 170 -13.74 13.42 -2.51
C ALA A 170 -13.82 13.20 -1.00
N SER A 171 -14.63 12.24 -0.57
CA SER A 171 -14.73 11.86 0.85
C SER A 171 -13.42 11.20 1.32
N THR A 172 -12.83 11.79 2.36
CA THR A 172 -11.62 11.22 3.00
C THR A 172 -12.02 10.44 4.25
N GLY A 173 -11.41 9.27 4.45
CA GLY A 173 -11.61 8.47 5.65
C GLY A 173 -10.72 7.23 5.67
N ASN A 174 -10.36 6.78 6.86
CA ASN A 174 -9.49 5.59 7.07
C ASN A 174 -10.28 4.27 7.00
N LYS A 175 -11.54 4.28 6.54
CA LYS A 175 -12.34 3.06 6.38
C LYS A 175 -12.41 2.66 4.90
N PRO A 176 -12.20 1.39 4.56
CA PRO A 176 -12.39 0.89 3.20
C PRO A 176 -13.84 1.12 2.72
N GLY A 177 -14.01 1.57 1.45
CA GLY A 177 -15.34 1.72 0.84
C GLY A 177 -16.02 3.08 1.04
N VAL A 178 -15.27 4.14 1.32
CA VAL A 178 -15.82 5.51 1.51
C VAL A 178 -16.36 6.10 0.21
N THR A 179 -15.73 5.84 -0.95
CA THR A 179 -16.19 6.32 -2.26
C THR A 179 -17.21 5.35 -2.84
N LYS A 180 -18.44 5.83 -3.09
CA LYS A 180 -19.58 4.98 -3.52
C LYS A 180 -19.97 5.10 -4.99
N SER A 181 -19.44 6.08 -5.74
CA SER A 181 -19.81 6.32 -7.14
C SER A 181 -18.66 6.89 -7.95
N ASN A 182 -18.64 6.58 -9.26
CA ASN A 182 -17.71 7.18 -10.22
C ASN A 182 -18.17 8.60 -10.56
N THR A 183 -17.40 9.61 -10.18
CA THR A 183 -17.72 11.01 -10.43
C THR A 183 -16.55 11.72 -11.13
N TRP A 184 -16.86 12.47 -12.19
CA TRP A 184 -15.88 13.33 -12.86
C TRP A 184 -15.68 14.63 -12.10
N LEU A 185 -14.47 14.90 -11.68
CA LEU A 185 -14.09 16.07 -10.90
C LEU A 185 -13.17 16.98 -11.71
N LYS A 186 -13.55 18.23 -11.88
CA LYS A 186 -12.70 19.23 -12.56
C LYS A 186 -11.52 19.63 -11.71
N THR A 187 -10.38 19.80 -12.34
CA THR A 187 -9.16 20.36 -11.75
C THR A 187 -8.83 21.73 -12.33
N LYS A 188 -7.79 22.37 -11.79
CA LYS A 188 -7.27 23.65 -12.37
C LYS A 188 -6.34 23.43 -13.57
N TYR A 189 -6.01 22.17 -13.93
CA TYR A 189 -4.95 21.83 -14.87
C TYR A 189 -5.46 21.42 -16.25
N ASN A 190 -6.63 21.92 -16.68
CA ASN A 190 -7.29 21.46 -17.91
C ASN A 190 -7.44 19.92 -17.95
N MET A 191 -7.78 19.36 -16.82
CA MET A 191 -7.92 17.93 -16.57
C MET A 191 -9.18 17.66 -15.74
N VAL A 192 -9.88 16.61 -16.07
CA VAL A 192 -10.92 16.02 -15.24
C VAL A 192 -10.46 14.67 -14.69
N ILE A 193 -10.75 14.42 -13.43
CA ILE A 193 -10.38 13.19 -12.74
C ILE A 193 -11.60 12.36 -12.48
N LEU A 194 -11.53 11.07 -12.79
CA LEU A 194 -12.52 10.11 -12.35
C LEU A 194 -12.11 9.56 -10.98
N ASP A 195 -12.90 9.89 -9.95
CA ASP A 195 -12.75 9.28 -8.63
C ASP A 195 -13.34 7.87 -8.66
N THR A 196 -12.51 6.88 -8.43
CA THR A 196 -12.94 5.49 -8.34
C THR A 196 -12.87 4.99 -6.90
N PRO A 197 -13.78 4.10 -6.48
CA PRO A 197 -13.65 3.41 -5.20
C PRO A 197 -12.25 2.79 -5.07
N GLY A 198 -11.70 2.80 -3.84
CA GLY A 198 -10.48 2.06 -3.55
C GLY A 198 -10.67 0.59 -3.83
N VAL A 199 -10.01 0.08 -4.86
CA VAL A 199 -10.18 -1.28 -5.32
C VAL A 199 -8.92 -2.06 -5.00
N LEU A 200 -9.10 -3.13 -4.24
CA LEU A 200 -8.07 -4.14 -4.06
C LEU A 200 -8.25 -5.19 -5.15
N TRP A 201 -7.25 -5.33 -6.00
CA TRP A 201 -7.28 -6.36 -7.04
C TRP A 201 -6.85 -7.69 -6.45
N PRO A 202 -7.52 -8.76 -6.84
CA PRO A 202 -7.33 -10.05 -6.21
C PRO A 202 -6.14 -10.78 -6.83
N LYS A 203 -5.74 -11.70 -6.18
CA LYS A 203 -4.68 -12.67 -6.13
C LYS A 203 -3.60 -12.19 -5.17
N MET A 204 -3.94 -12.30 -3.90
CA MET A 204 -2.95 -12.40 -2.84
C MET A 204 -2.45 -13.86 -2.80
N ASP A 205 -1.88 -14.32 -3.93
CA ASP A 205 -1.24 -15.65 -4.01
C ASP A 205 -0.01 -15.67 -3.08
N ASP A 206 0.49 -14.48 -2.72
CA ASP A 206 1.62 -14.29 -1.81
C ASP A 206 1.12 -13.80 -0.44
N LYS A 207 1.34 -14.62 0.60
CA LYS A 207 1.00 -14.29 1.99
C LYS A 207 1.71 -13.02 2.48
N LEU A 208 2.96 -12.79 2.05
CA LEU A 208 3.72 -11.60 2.44
C LEU A 208 3.06 -10.33 1.93
N VAL A 209 2.56 -10.34 0.69
CA VAL A 209 1.77 -9.23 0.12
C VAL A 209 0.53 -8.97 0.97
N ALA A 210 -0.20 -10.02 1.35
CA ALA A 210 -1.38 -9.89 2.20
C ALA A 210 -1.04 -9.31 3.59
N TYR A 211 0.05 -9.75 4.21
CA TYR A 211 0.49 -9.25 5.51
C TYR A 211 0.92 -7.77 5.43
N ASN A 212 1.66 -7.38 4.39
CA ASN A 212 2.06 -5.99 4.16
C ASN A 212 0.85 -5.06 3.95
N LEU A 213 -0.14 -5.50 3.16
CA LEU A 213 -1.39 -4.77 2.97
C LEU A 213 -2.19 -4.64 4.28
N ALA A 214 -2.20 -5.70 5.10
CA ALA A 214 -2.83 -5.66 6.41
C ALA A 214 -2.07 -4.75 7.38
N ALA A 215 -0.73 -4.83 7.42
CA ALA A 215 0.12 -4.00 8.25
C ALA A 215 -0.10 -2.50 8.03
N THR A 216 -0.35 -2.09 6.78
CA THR A 216 -0.57 -0.67 6.41
C THR A 216 -2.05 -0.26 6.38
N GLY A 217 -2.97 -1.17 6.68
CA GLY A 217 -4.40 -0.91 6.74
C GLY A 217 -5.09 -0.87 5.37
N ALA A 218 -4.44 -1.33 4.30
CA ALA A 218 -5.06 -1.45 2.98
C ALA A 218 -6.14 -2.52 2.95
N ILE A 219 -6.01 -3.57 3.77
CA ILE A 219 -7.05 -4.59 4.00
C ILE A 219 -7.42 -4.68 5.47
N ARG A 220 -8.61 -5.26 5.73
CA ARG A 220 -9.09 -5.49 7.09
C ARG A 220 -8.31 -6.62 7.74
N LEU A 221 -8.06 -6.51 9.06
CA LEU A 221 -7.34 -7.55 9.82
C LEU A 221 -8.12 -8.85 9.96
N GLU A 222 -9.46 -8.74 9.97
CA GLU A 222 -10.34 -9.89 10.22
C GLU A 222 -10.25 -10.97 9.13
N VAL A 223 -9.61 -10.65 8.00
CA VAL A 223 -9.43 -11.61 6.89
C VAL A 223 -8.15 -12.43 7.01
N LEU A 224 -7.30 -12.12 7.99
CA LEU A 224 -6.00 -12.77 8.20
C LEU A 224 -5.84 -13.16 9.68
N PRO A 225 -5.03 -14.19 9.97
CA PRO A 225 -4.60 -14.47 11.33
C PRO A 225 -3.79 -13.30 11.87
N ILE A 226 -4.33 -12.57 12.86
CA ILE A 226 -3.72 -11.36 13.41
C ILE A 226 -2.30 -11.61 13.95
N ASN A 227 -2.07 -12.80 14.48
CA ASN A 227 -0.77 -13.19 15.04
C ASN A 227 0.29 -13.36 13.95
N ASP A 228 -0.08 -13.87 12.79
CA ASP A 228 0.84 -14.03 11.64
C ASP A 228 1.24 -12.66 11.07
N VAL A 229 0.29 -11.73 10.98
CA VAL A 229 0.56 -10.35 10.54
C VAL A 229 1.51 -9.66 11.51
N ALA A 230 1.26 -9.76 12.81
CA ALA A 230 2.13 -9.16 13.84
C ALA A 230 3.52 -9.80 13.86
N TYR A 231 3.59 -11.11 13.71
CA TYR A 231 4.87 -11.83 13.61
C TYR A 231 5.67 -11.35 12.41
N HIS A 232 5.04 -11.25 11.22
CA HIS A 232 5.69 -10.76 10.01
C HIS A 232 6.25 -9.33 10.19
N ILE A 233 5.46 -8.43 10.80
CA ILE A 233 5.91 -7.06 11.10
C ILE A 233 7.12 -7.09 12.04
N LEU A 234 7.03 -7.85 13.13
CA LEU A 234 8.07 -7.92 14.14
C LEU A 234 9.37 -8.52 13.58
N ASP A 235 9.26 -9.58 12.76
CA ASP A 235 10.39 -10.21 12.07
C ASP A 235 11.10 -9.23 11.13
N CYS A 236 10.33 -8.49 10.33
CA CYS A 236 10.88 -7.44 9.47
C CYS A 236 11.55 -6.32 10.27
N LEU A 237 10.93 -5.87 11.36
CA LEU A 237 11.49 -4.81 12.22
C LEU A 237 12.74 -5.29 12.95
N ASN A 238 12.76 -6.50 13.47
CA ASN A 238 13.94 -7.05 14.13
C ASN A 238 15.11 -7.17 13.16
N LYS A 239 14.86 -7.71 11.97
CA LYS A 239 15.91 -7.92 10.95
C LYS A 239 16.46 -6.62 10.37
N TYR A 240 15.62 -5.64 10.07
CA TYR A 240 16.02 -4.45 9.29
C TYR A 240 15.97 -3.14 10.06
N TYR A 241 15.22 -3.07 11.16
CA TYR A 241 14.98 -1.86 11.95
C TYR A 241 15.07 -2.09 13.45
N PRO A 242 16.09 -2.83 13.95
CA PRO A 242 16.17 -3.21 15.37
C PRO A 242 16.16 -2.00 16.33
N ASN A 243 16.75 -0.88 15.94
CA ASN A 243 16.77 0.33 16.77
C ASN A 243 15.36 0.93 16.94
N LYS A 244 14.49 0.84 15.93
CA LYS A 244 13.10 1.32 16.02
C LYS A 244 12.27 0.48 16.99
N LEU A 245 12.49 -0.84 17.03
CA LEU A 245 11.89 -1.71 18.01
C LEU A 245 12.35 -1.37 19.43
N LYS A 246 13.67 -1.20 19.61
CA LYS A 246 14.25 -0.83 20.91
C LYS A 246 13.68 0.48 21.41
N GLU A 247 13.65 1.49 20.56
CA GLU A 247 13.12 2.82 20.88
C GLU A 247 11.62 2.74 21.23
N ARG A 248 10.81 2.07 20.39
CA ARG A 248 9.36 2.00 20.59
C ARG A 248 8.94 1.30 21.87
N TYR A 249 9.62 0.22 22.22
CA TYR A 249 9.24 -0.63 23.36
C TYR A 249 10.19 -0.49 24.56
N GLY A 250 11.19 0.39 24.48
CA GLY A 250 12.18 0.61 25.55
C GLY A 250 13.01 -0.65 25.84
N LEU A 251 13.49 -1.34 24.79
CA LEU A 251 14.23 -2.59 24.92
C LEU A 251 15.74 -2.35 24.87
N ASP A 252 16.47 -2.95 25.80
CA ASP A 252 17.94 -2.86 25.81
C ASP A 252 18.55 -3.78 24.75
N LYS A 253 17.98 -4.97 24.58
CA LYS A 253 18.45 -6.00 23.63
C LYS A 253 17.28 -6.64 22.91
N LEU A 254 17.54 -7.08 21.68
CA LEU A 254 16.70 -7.98 20.89
C LEU A 254 17.40 -9.33 20.82
N THR A 255 16.65 -10.37 20.50
CA THR A 255 17.15 -11.72 20.28
C THR A 255 17.15 -12.05 18.80
N ASP A 256 17.80 -13.15 18.42
CA ASP A 256 17.72 -13.68 17.05
C ASP A 256 16.43 -14.47 16.81
N ASP A 257 15.54 -14.56 17.81
CA ASP A 257 14.26 -15.26 17.74
C ASP A 257 13.08 -14.30 17.92
N THR A 258 12.38 -14.02 16.84
CA THR A 258 11.21 -13.13 16.82
C THR A 258 10.12 -13.50 17.84
N LEU A 259 9.96 -14.79 18.19
CA LEU A 259 9.00 -15.21 19.22
C LEU A 259 9.47 -14.83 20.61
N SER A 260 10.76 -14.90 20.87
CA SER A 260 11.33 -14.44 22.14
C SER A 260 11.19 -12.94 22.32
N ASP A 261 11.41 -12.16 21.24
CA ASP A 261 11.20 -10.71 21.24
C ASP A 261 9.73 -10.35 21.47
N TYR A 262 8.82 -11.15 20.94
CA TYR A 262 7.38 -11.00 21.19
C TYR A 262 7.05 -11.14 22.68
N ASP A 263 7.61 -12.17 23.36
CA ASP A 263 7.45 -12.34 24.80
C ASP A 263 8.10 -11.21 25.62
N ILE A 264 9.25 -10.72 25.18
CA ILE A 264 9.94 -9.57 25.81
C ILE A 264 9.06 -8.32 25.75
N ILE A 265 8.53 -7.98 24.57
CA ILE A 265 7.64 -6.83 24.36
C ILE A 265 6.38 -6.99 25.22
N LYS A 266 5.77 -8.19 25.23
CA LYS A 266 4.60 -8.50 26.06
C LYS A 266 4.85 -8.22 27.54
N ASN A 267 5.98 -8.69 28.04
CA ASN A 267 6.35 -8.50 29.45
C ASN A 267 6.63 -7.01 29.75
N LYS A 268 7.31 -6.30 28.84
CA LYS A 268 7.58 -4.86 28.99
C LYS A 268 6.30 -4.03 29.04
N LEU A 269 5.32 -4.39 28.22
CA LEU A 269 4.00 -3.72 28.19
C LEU A 269 3.06 -4.22 29.32
N ASN A 270 3.52 -5.13 30.17
CA ASN A 270 2.76 -5.71 31.29
C ASN A 270 1.39 -6.30 30.87
N ILE A 271 1.32 -6.89 29.67
CA ILE A 271 0.09 -7.49 29.13
C ILE A 271 -0.05 -8.91 29.66
N LYS A 272 -1.10 -9.16 30.44
CA LYS A 272 -1.37 -10.45 31.12
C LYS A 272 -2.71 -11.03 30.67
N GLY A 273 -2.91 -12.33 30.94
CA GLY A 273 -4.15 -13.07 30.69
C GLY A 273 -4.16 -13.89 29.40
N GLU A 274 -5.20 -14.67 29.20
CA GLU A 274 -5.33 -15.60 28.06
C GLU A 274 -5.38 -14.87 26.71
N ALA A 275 -6.02 -13.71 26.63
CA ALA A 275 -6.08 -12.89 25.41
C ALA A 275 -4.80 -12.10 25.13
N SER A 276 -3.75 -12.22 25.95
CA SER A 276 -2.53 -11.42 25.88
C SER A 276 -1.87 -11.46 24.49
N PHE A 277 -1.94 -12.59 23.82
CA PHE A 277 -1.34 -12.80 22.52
C PHE A 277 -2.02 -11.95 21.43
N ASN A 278 -3.34 -11.90 21.41
CA ASN A 278 -4.09 -11.06 20.46
C ASN A 278 -3.92 -9.56 20.75
N ILE A 279 -3.82 -9.20 22.03
CA ILE A 279 -3.62 -7.80 22.44
C ILE A 279 -2.26 -7.30 21.94
N ILE A 280 -1.20 -8.08 22.14
CA ILE A 280 0.14 -7.69 21.70
C ILE A 280 0.22 -7.65 20.18
N SER A 281 -0.36 -8.62 19.46
CA SER A 281 -0.43 -8.64 18.02
C SER A 281 -1.10 -7.39 17.49
N LYS A 282 -2.23 -7.02 18.07
CA LYS A 282 -2.94 -5.80 17.71
C LYS A 282 -2.09 -4.56 17.98
N THR A 283 -1.41 -4.50 19.13
CA THR A 283 -0.52 -3.38 19.48
C THR A 283 0.59 -3.20 18.45
N ILE A 284 1.29 -4.28 18.07
CA ILE A 284 2.36 -4.24 17.07
C ILE A 284 1.85 -3.73 15.71
N ILE A 285 0.67 -4.21 15.29
CA ILE A 285 0.06 -3.78 14.02
C ILE A 285 -0.38 -2.32 14.11
N ASP A 286 -1.02 -1.93 15.21
CA ASP A 286 -1.50 -0.57 15.41
C ASP A 286 -0.34 0.43 15.49
N ASP A 287 0.82 0.04 16.01
CA ASP A 287 2.02 0.88 16.06
C ASP A 287 2.52 1.29 14.66
N VAL A 288 2.39 0.40 13.67
CA VAL A 288 2.68 0.73 12.26
C VAL A 288 1.55 1.54 11.62
N ARG A 289 0.29 1.22 11.92
CA ARG A 289 -0.89 1.88 11.36
C ARG A 289 -1.10 3.28 11.88
N MET A 290 -0.86 3.49 13.18
CA MET A 290 -1.01 4.79 13.86
C MET A 290 0.28 5.62 13.80
N GLU A 291 1.26 5.16 13.01
CA GLU A 291 2.49 5.89 12.72
C GLU A 291 3.40 6.09 13.95
N TYR A 292 3.28 5.26 15.00
CA TYR A 292 4.22 5.24 16.11
C TYR A 292 5.59 4.67 15.70
N ILE A 293 5.61 3.77 14.71
CA ILE A 293 6.83 3.28 14.05
C ILE A 293 6.85 3.83 12.62
N LYS A 294 7.82 4.73 12.34
CA LYS A 294 8.00 5.42 11.05
C LYS A 294 9.35 5.13 10.43
N GLY A 295 9.49 5.49 9.15
CA GLY A 295 10.73 5.34 8.40
C GLY A 295 11.05 3.86 8.18
N ILE A 296 10.06 3.07 7.80
CA ILE A 296 10.17 1.64 7.49
C ILE A 296 9.59 1.34 6.11
N THR A 297 10.17 0.37 5.42
CA THR A 297 9.64 -0.19 4.18
C THR A 297 9.65 -1.70 4.32
N LEU A 298 8.46 -2.32 4.28
CA LEU A 298 8.28 -3.76 4.52
C LEU A 298 8.61 -4.59 3.27
N ASP A 299 8.34 -4.06 2.07
CA ASP A 299 8.76 -4.71 0.83
C ASP A 299 10.28 -4.54 0.66
N ARG A 300 10.97 -5.65 0.43
CA ARG A 300 12.41 -5.68 0.18
C ARG A 300 12.69 -6.04 -1.28
N ASN A 301 13.62 -5.31 -1.88
CA ASN A 301 14.18 -5.61 -3.20
C ASN A 301 15.66 -5.92 -2.98
N ASP A 302 15.91 -7.12 -2.48
CA ASP A 302 17.26 -7.59 -2.16
C ASP A 302 17.94 -8.28 -3.37
N ASN A 303 17.35 -8.16 -4.59
CA ASN A 303 17.89 -8.66 -5.85
C ASN A 303 18.58 -7.56 -6.66
#